data_9fd45d82e258add49a2f40c6c3a42812
#
_entry.id   9fd45d82e258add49a2f40c6c3a42812
#
_cell.length_a   1.000
_cell.length_b   1.000
_cell.length_c   1.000
_cell.angle_alpha   90.00
_cell.angle_beta   90.00
_cell.angle_gamma   90.00
#
_symmetry.space_group_name_H-M   'P 1'
#
loop_
_entity.id
_entity.type
_entity.pdbx_description
1 polymer ?
#
loop_
_entity_poly.entity_id
_entity_poly.type
_entity_poly.pdbx_seq_one_letter_code
_entity_poly.pdbx_strand_id
1 'polypeptide(L)'
;MAWEERTVEQMREEFVRRVLAQEQSKAALCREYGISRPTGDKWIERYQQGETMSDRSRAPKSVPGKVSTEIEAEIVQLRKHYPAIGAVKLRRMMEDAGRTDLPCARTFNNIFRRHDLIGQEESSAATPILRFEKAAPNEMWQADFKGNFRMSDGYRCHPLNILDDCSRFNLCIEALTSETFDAVKPVMERLFREYGLPFSFLCDNGNPWGTAQSLGYSRFEVWLMELGILTLHGRPRHPQTQGKEERFNRSFTRECLKGKTFFDKVHAQSCFNEYRAFYNEVRPHFALDLDVPVKHYKPSSKIMPEKIEPWEYGSEYRLCKVKETGFFNYKGQGFFLSEAFAGKTIAVRESHLPGQITMVFRNFKIGRIDLDKRVYTLKRAYLIEGDPRANV
;
A
#
# COMPACT_ATOMS: atom_id res chain seq x y z
N MET A 1 38.54 52.47 -0.95
CA MET A 1 37.21 53.08 -0.97
C MET A 1 36.22 51.98 -1.30
N ALA A 2 35.32 51.68 -0.40
CA ALA A 2 34.25 50.68 -0.63
C ALA A 2 33.23 51.33 -1.58
N TRP A 3 32.83 50.58 -2.62
CA TRP A 3 31.76 51.01 -3.52
C TRP A 3 30.43 50.82 -2.74
N GLU A 4 29.69 51.95 -2.50
CA GLU A 4 28.33 51.84 -1.98
C GLU A 4 27.41 51.35 -3.11
N GLU A 5 26.89 50.12 -2.99
CA GLU A 5 25.77 49.65 -3.85
C GLU A 5 24.51 50.44 -3.48
N ARG A 6 24.10 51.32 -4.40
CA ARG A 6 22.82 52.08 -4.23
C ARG A 6 21.66 51.26 -4.75
N THR A 7 20.62 51.13 -3.96
CA THR A 7 19.38 50.51 -4.41
C THR A 7 18.65 51.40 -5.43
N VAL A 8 17.81 50.79 -6.27
CA VAL A 8 17.00 51.50 -7.26
C VAL A 8 16.09 52.52 -6.57
N GLU A 9 15.63 52.26 -5.38
CA GLU A 9 14.79 53.17 -4.55
C GLU A 9 15.61 54.39 -4.12
N GLN A 10 16.82 54.21 -3.62
CA GLN A 10 17.73 55.29 -3.26
C GLN A 10 18.08 56.17 -4.45
N MET A 11 18.31 55.59 -5.60
CA MET A 11 18.56 56.34 -6.84
C MET A 11 17.34 57.21 -7.25
N ARG A 12 16.13 56.68 -7.10
CA ARG A 12 14.89 57.43 -7.41
C ARG A 12 14.67 58.58 -6.43
N GLU A 13 14.90 58.37 -5.12
CA GLU A 13 14.81 59.39 -4.10
C GLU A 13 15.85 60.50 -4.32
N GLU A 14 17.08 60.15 -4.65
CA GLU A 14 18.15 61.10 -4.95
C GLU A 14 17.81 61.92 -6.19
N PHE A 15 17.33 61.28 -7.25
CA PHE A 15 16.88 61.98 -8.47
C PHE A 15 15.83 63.05 -8.13
N VAL A 16 14.77 62.65 -7.38
CA VAL A 16 13.70 63.61 -7.03
C VAL A 16 14.22 64.73 -6.16
N ARG A 17 15.06 64.40 -5.16
CA ARG A 17 15.63 65.43 -4.23
C ARG A 17 16.47 66.45 -5.02
N ARG A 18 17.28 66.03 -5.98
CA ARG A 18 18.10 66.93 -6.80
C ARG A 18 17.26 67.79 -7.74
N VAL A 19 16.13 67.27 -8.26
CA VAL A 19 15.15 68.03 -9.03
C VAL A 19 14.49 69.11 -8.18
N LEU A 20 14.05 68.76 -6.95
CA LEU A 20 13.40 69.72 -6.07
C LEU A 20 14.35 70.76 -5.51
N ALA A 21 15.64 70.43 -5.32
CA ALA A 21 16.70 71.38 -4.96
C ALA A 21 17.14 72.29 -6.12
N GLN A 22 16.58 72.11 -7.30
CA GLN A 22 16.93 72.86 -8.52
C GLN A 22 18.43 72.84 -8.87
N GLU A 23 19.15 71.77 -8.52
CA GLU A 23 20.59 71.61 -8.79
C GLU A 23 20.89 71.69 -10.27
N GLN A 24 20.02 71.07 -11.11
CA GLN A 24 20.08 71.09 -12.55
C GLN A 24 18.66 71.09 -13.13
N SER A 25 18.55 71.33 -14.46
CA SER A 25 17.24 71.19 -15.09
C SER A 25 16.76 69.75 -15.06
N LYS A 26 15.44 69.52 -14.88
CA LYS A 26 14.84 68.18 -14.90
C LYS A 26 15.28 67.38 -16.13
N ALA A 27 15.38 68.04 -17.29
CA ALA A 27 15.81 67.37 -18.51
C ALA A 27 17.27 66.90 -18.48
N ALA A 28 18.15 67.63 -17.77
CA ALA A 28 19.54 67.22 -17.60
C ALA A 28 19.64 66.02 -16.63
N LEU A 29 18.93 66.07 -15.49
CA LEU A 29 18.88 64.97 -14.51
C LEU A 29 18.27 63.69 -15.11
N CYS A 30 17.20 63.80 -15.90
CA CYS A 30 16.66 62.61 -16.60
C CYS A 30 17.68 61.95 -17.53
N ARG A 31 18.52 62.73 -18.20
CA ARG A 31 19.61 62.17 -19.04
C ARG A 31 20.69 61.56 -18.18
N GLU A 32 21.07 62.17 -17.09
CA GLU A 32 22.08 61.64 -16.16
C GLU A 32 21.67 60.28 -15.57
N TYR A 33 20.42 60.17 -15.14
CA TYR A 33 19.87 58.89 -14.58
C TYR A 33 19.38 57.92 -15.63
N GLY A 34 19.49 58.22 -16.92
CA GLY A 34 19.08 57.33 -18.05
C GLY A 34 17.56 57.04 -18.09
N ILE A 35 16.72 57.97 -17.61
CA ILE A 35 15.27 57.84 -17.61
C ILE A 35 14.58 58.82 -18.54
N SER A 36 13.37 58.43 -18.99
CA SER A 36 12.54 59.37 -19.80
C SER A 36 11.93 60.48 -18.93
N ARG A 37 11.61 61.62 -19.53
CA ARG A 37 10.93 62.76 -18.81
C ARG A 37 9.62 62.30 -18.13
N PRO A 38 8.72 61.53 -18.83
CA PRO A 38 7.51 61.01 -18.15
C PRO A 38 7.80 60.10 -16.95
N THR A 39 8.90 59.32 -16.99
CA THR A 39 9.33 58.50 -15.88
C THR A 39 9.80 59.40 -14.71
N GLY A 40 10.53 60.48 -15.03
CA GLY A 40 10.92 61.46 -14.01
C GLY A 40 9.71 62.15 -13.35
N ASP A 41 8.73 62.56 -14.14
CA ASP A 41 7.50 63.20 -13.64
C ASP A 41 6.73 62.24 -12.71
N LYS A 42 6.60 60.97 -13.11
CA LYS A 42 5.98 59.93 -12.28
C LYS A 42 6.63 59.81 -10.90
N TRP A 43 7.96 59.85 -10.82
CA TRP A 43 8.66 59.67 -9.54
C TRP A 43 8.60 60.96 -8.69
N ILE A 44 8.60 62.16 -9.31
CA ILE A 44 8.42 63.40 -8.61
C ILE A 44 7.02 63.47 -7.96
N GLU A 45 5.98 63.15 -8.75
CA GLU A 45 4.61 63.11 -8.28
C GLU A 45 4.42 62.15 -7.07
N ARG A 46 4.97 60.92 -7.20
CA ARG A 46 4.88 59.93 -6.09
C ARG A 46 5.58 60.39 -4.84
N TYR A 47 6.73 61.03 -4.98
CA TYR A 47 7.45 61.58 -3.81
C TYR A 47 6.66 62.69 -3.14
N GLN A 48 6.07 63.60 -3.93
CA GLN A 48 5.23 64.69 -3.40
C GLN A 48 3.96 64.19 -2.70
N GLN A 49 3.46 63.03 -3.14
CA GLN A 49 2.30 62.34 -2.53
C GLN A 49 2.69 61.49 -1.31
N GLY A 50 3.96 61.45 -0.91
CA GLY A 50 4.44 60.65 0.19
C GLY A 50 4.40 59.14 -0.05
N GLU A 51 4.33 58.70 -1.34
CA GLU A 51 4.34 57.28 -1.71
C GLU A 51 5.75 56.72 -1.70
N THR A 52 5.85 55.38 -1.57
CA THR A 52 7.15 54.69 -1.62
C THR A 52 7.76 54.76 -3.02
N MET A 53 9.12 54.79 -3.10
CA MET A 53 9.86 54.78 -4.36
C MET A 53 10.05 53.37 -4.97
N SER A 54 9.47 52.36 -4.32
CA SER A 54 9.47 50.99 -4.82
C SER A 54 8.51 50.78 -5.99
N ASP A 55 8.77 49.77 -6.78
CA ASP A 55 7.85 49.42 -7.87
C ASP A 55 6.53 48.88 -7.31
N ARG A 56 5.42 49.41 -7.81
CA ARG A 56 4.11 48.83 -7.48
C ARG A 56 4.00 47.44 -8.02
N SER A 57 3.37 46.55 -7.28
CA SER A 57 3.07 45.20 -7.73
C SER A 57 2.36 45.24 -9.10
N ARG A 58 2.89 44.46 -10.06
CA ARG A 58 2.27 44.26 -11.39
C ARG A 58 1.21 43.17 -11.37
N ALA A 59 0.94 42.55 -10.21
CA ALA A 59 -0.10 41.55 -10.09
C ALA A 59 -1.48 42.12 -10.40
N PRO A 60 -2.31 41.45 -11.16
CA PRO A 60 -3.69 41.86 -11.42
C PRO A 60 -4.45 42.07 -10.12
N LYS A 61 -5.21 43.16 -10.02
CA LYS A 61 -6.05 43.47 -8.81
C LYS A 61 -7.16 42.42 -8.62
N SER A 62 -7.60 41.75 -9.68
CA SER A 62 -8.52 40.62 -9.62
C SER A 62 -7.98 39.50 -10.53
N VAL A 63 -7.98 38.28 -10.03
CA VAL A 63 -7.61 37.08 -10.80
C VAL A 63 -8.89 36.28 -11.00
N PRO A 64 -9.44 36.24 -12.25
CA PRO A 64 -10.59 35.39 -12.54
C PRO A 64 -10.24 33.91 -12.16
N GLY A 65 -11.16 33.23 -11.45
CA GLY A 65 -10.93 31.86 -11.02
C GLY A 65 -10.06 31.69 -9.78
N LYS A 66 -9.81 32.77 -9.00
CA LYS A 66 -9.18 32.65 -7.67
C LYS A 66 -10.06 31.80 -6.77
N VAL A 67 -9.45 30.79 -6.15
CA VAL A 67 -10.12 29.94 -5.15
C VAL A 67 -10.63 30.81 -4.01
N SER A 68 -11.87 30.57 -3.57
CA SER A 68 -12.41 31.30 -2.40
C SER A 68 -11.61 30.98 -1.15
N THR A 69 -11.59 31.92 -0.20
CA THR A 69 -10.90 31.74 1.08
C THR A 69 -11.45 30.55 1.88
N GLU A 70 -12.73 30.27 1.74
CA GLU A 70 -13.43 29.15 2.39
C GLU A 70 -12.93 27.81 1.86
N ILE A 71 -12.93 27.63 0.53
CA ILE A 71 -12.43 26.41 -0.12
C ILE A 71 -10.94 26.21 0.16
N GLU A 72 -10.14 27.29 0.15
CA GLU A 72 -8.72 27.21 0.50
C GLU A 72 -8.52 26.75 1.95
N ALA A 73 -9.31 27.28 2.90
CA ALA A 73 -9.26 26.87 4.30
C ALA A 73 -9.63 25.39 4.49
N GLU A 74 -10.67 24.91 3.80
CA GLU A 74 -11.06 23.49 3.81
C GLU A 74 -9.96 22.58 3.26
N ILE A 75 -9.33 22.96 2.13
CA ILE A 75 -8.21 22.23 1.53
C ILE A 75 -7.03 22.15 2.50
N VAL A 76 -6.71 23.25 3.19
CA VAL A 76 -5.64 23.31 4.19
C VAL A 76 -5.95 22.42 5.39
N GLN A 77 -7.18 22.48 5.92
CA GLN A 77 -7.60 21.63 7.03
C GLN A 77 -7.54 20.15 6.66
N LEU A 78 -8.05 19.77 5.48
CA LEU A 78 -8.02 18.41 5.00
C LEU A 78 -6.58 17.91 4.84
N ARG A 79 -5.67 18.73 4.33
CA ARG A 79 -4.24 18.40 4.22
C ARG A 79 -3.57 18.21 5.58
N LYS A 80 -3.92 19.03 6.57
CA LYS A 80 -3.42 18.89 7.95
C LYS A 80 -3.92 17.60 8.60
N HIS A 81 -5.16 17.23 8.32
CA HIS A 81 -5.75 15.98 8.84
C HIS A 81 -5.13 14.73 8.16
N TYR A 82 -4.86 14.80 6.86
CA TYR A 82 -4.27 13.71 6.08
C TYR A 82 -2.92 14.12 5.45
N PRO A 83 -1.88 14.31 6.25
CA PRO A 83 -0.61 14.88 5.77
C PRO A 83 0.13 14.00 4.76
N ALA A 84 -0.13 12.69 4.73
CA ALA A 84 0.47 11.75 3.78
C ALA A 84 -0.31 11.57 2.47
N ILE A 85 -1.53 12.13 2.36
CA ILE A 85 -2.38 11.97 1.18
C ILE A 85 -2.12 13.11 0.18
N GLY A 86 -1.83 12.76 -1.08
CA GLY A 86 -1.53 13.74 -2.14
C GLY A 86 -2.76 14.48 -2.69
N ALA A 87 -2.52 15.61 -3.35
CA ALA A 87 -3.54 16.55 -3.86
C ALA A 87 -4.66 15.89 -4.69
N VAL A 88 -4.32 14.94 -5.58
CA VAL A 88 -5.31 14.26 -6.43
C VAL A 88 -6.33 13.49 -5.59
N LYS A 89 -5.86 12.76 -4.59
CA LYS A 89 -6.73 11.98 -3.71
C LYS A 89 -7.54 12.86 -2.77
N LEU A 90 -6.92 13.90 -2.19
CA LEU A 90 -7.64 14.87 -1.33
C LEU A 90 -8.74 15.59 -2.11
N ARG A 91 -8.47 15.97 -3.37
CA ARG A 91 -9.48 16.54 -4.23
C ARG A 91 -10.64 15.57 -4.44
N ARG A 92 -10.34 14.29 -4.75
CA ARG A 92 -11.38 13.26 -4.92
C ARG A 92 -12.18 13.03 -3.64
N MET A 93 -11.55 13.04 -2.48
CA MET A 93 -12.27 12.91 -1.20
C MET A 93 -13.25 14.07 -0.98
N MET A 94 -12.91 15.30 -1.38
CA MET A 94 -13.83 16.43 -1.31
C MET A 94 -14.95 16.31 -2.33
N GLU A 95 -14.69 15.79 -3.53
CA GLU A 95 -15.71 15.50 -4.54
C GLU A 95 -16.71 14.45 -4.03
N ASP A 96 -16.22 13.36 -3.45
CA ASP A 96 -17.04 12.30 -2.87
C ASP A 96 -17.85 12.79 -1.66
N ALA A 97 -17.38 13.83 -0.97
CA ALA A 97 -18.13 14.55 0.07
C ALA A 97 -19.13 15.58 -0.48
N GLY A 98 -19.32 15.65 -1.81
CA GLY A 98 -20.34 16.50 -2.47
C GLY A 98 -19.85 17.89 -2.88
N ARG A 99 -18.56 18.20 -2.81
CA ARG A 99 -18.02 19.46 -3.34
C ARG A 99 -17.86 19.40 -4.86
N THR A 100 -18.44 20.36 -5.57
CA THR A 100 -18.40 20.45 -7.04
C THR A 100 -17.54 21.61 -7.57
N ASP A 101 -17.24 22.61 -6.74
CA ASP A 101 -16.55 23.84 -7.09
C ASP A 101 -15.03 23.79 -6.79
N LEU A 102 -14.44 22.61 -6.88
CA LEU A 102 -13.05 22.37 -6.52
C LEU A 102 -12.08 22.74 -7.65
N PRO A 103 -10.97 23.41 -7.31
CA PRO A 103 -9.91 23.67 -8.29
C PRO A 103 -9.19 22.37 -8.67
N CYS A 104 -8.37 22.42 -9.72
CA CYS A 104 -7.58 21.27 -10.15
C CYS A 104 -6.50 20.89 -9.10
N ALA A 105 -6.01 19.64 -9.17
CA ALA A 105 -4.99 19.14 -8.24
C ALA A 105 -3.68 19.95 -8.21
N ARG A 106 -3.34 20.63 -9.33
CA ARG A 106 -2.19 21.54 -9.38
C ARG A 106 -2.39 22.73 -8.43
N THR A 107 -3.61 23.28 -8.39
CA THR A 107 -3.95 24.37 -7.48
C THR A 107 -3.89 23.92 -6.02
N PHE A 108 -4.34 22.70 -5.69
CA PHE A 108 -4.12 22.10 -4.36
C PHE A 108 -2.65 22.11 -3.97
N ASN A 109 -1.77 21.64 -4.87
CA ASN A 109 -0.31 21.65 -4.60
C ASN A 109 0.22 23.08 -4.41
N ASN A 110 -0.30 24.08 -5.12
CA ASN A 110 0.11 25.47 -4.95
C ASN A 110 -0.36 26.02 -3.60
N ILE A 111 -1.58 25.67 -3.15
CA ILE A 111 -2.09 25.99 -1.83
C ILE A 111 -1.19 25.35 -0.76
N PHE A 112 -0.87 24.07 -0.89
CA PHE A 112 0.02 23.38 0.07
C PHE A 112 1.39 24.05 0.18
N ARG A 113 1.99 24.50 -0.94
CA ARG A 113 3.25 25.26 -0.91
C ARG A 113 3.12 26.60 -0.17
N ARG A 114 2.04 27.36 -0.43
CA ARG A 114 1.79 28.65 0.25
C ARG A 114 1.65 28.53 1.76
N HIS A 115 1.15 27.39 2.23
CA HIS A 115 0.92 27.10 3.65
C HIS A 115 1.98 26.20 4.26
N ASP A 116 3.15 26.03 3.61
CA ASP A 116 4.27 25.17 4.06
C ASP A 116 3.86 23.74 4.44
N LEU A 117 2.88 23.19 3.70
CA LEU A 117 2.34 21.84 3.92
C LEU A 117 2.97 20.75 3.02
N ILE A 118 4.04 21.09 2.30
CA ILE A 118 4.83 20.12 1.50
C ILE A 118 6.18 19.97 2.18
N GLY A 119 6.40 18.80 2.81
CA GLY A 119 7.72 18.41 3.28
C GLY A 119 8.67 18.10 2.13
N GLN A 120 9.97 18.25 2.37
CA GLN A 120 11.03 17.74 1.48
C GLN A 120 11.07 16.20 1.56
N GLU A 121 10.09 15.51 0.99
CA GLU A 121 10.18 14.08 0.79
C GLU A 121 10.81 13.83 -0.58
N GLU A 122 11.88 13.05 -0.60
CA GLU A 122 12.50 12.57 -1.84
C GLU A 122 11.47 11.83 -2.69
N SER A 123 11.19 12.38 -3.85
CA SER A 123 10.38 11.74 -4.88
C SER A 123 11.19 10.59 -5.48
N SER A 124 11.05 9.38 -4.93
CA SER A 124 11.58 8.20 -5.59
C SER A 124 10.79 7.95 -6.88
N ALA A 125 11.49 7.92 -8.02
CA ALA A 125 10.91 7.57 -9.29
C ALA A 125 10.27 6.18 -9.22
N ALA A 126 8.99 6.08 -9.55
CA ALA A 126 8.27 4.82 -9.59
C ALA A 126 8.74 4.00 -10.79
N THR A 127 9.39 2.87 -10.55
CA THR A 127 9.70 1.89 -11.59
C THR A 127 8.40 1.27 -12.10
N PRO A 128 8.18 1.16 -13.42
CA PRO A 128 7.00 0.48 -13.95
C PRO A 128 7.08 -1.00 -13.59
N ILE A 129 6.12 -1.49 -12.79
CA ILE A 129 6.01 -2.90 -12.43
C ILE A 129 4.92 -3.52 -13.30
N LEU A 130 5.22 -4.65 -13.93
CA LEU A 130 4.19 -5.46 -14.61
C LEU A 130 3.14 -5.86 -13.56
N ARG A 131 1.91 -5.38 -13.73
CA ARG A 131 0.83 -5.64 -12.77
C ARG A 131 0.20 -7.00 -13.07
N PHE A 132 0.37 -7.93 -12.15
CA PHE A 132 -0.49 -9.09 -12.06
C PHE A 132 -1.73 -8.71 -11.23
N GLU A 133 -2.92 -8.97 -11.73
CA GLU A 133 -4.18 -8.64 -11.07
C GLU A 133 -5.21 -9.72 -11.34
N LYS A 134 -5.87 -10.19 -10.29
CA LYS A 134 -6.99 -11.13 -10.42
C LYS A 134 -8.24 -10.42 -10.93
N ALA A 135 -9.07 -11.16 -11.67
CA ALA A 135 -10.23 -10.59 -12.34
C ALA A 135 -11.41 -10.33 -11.38
N ALA A 136 -11.53 -11.13 -10.32
CA ALA A 136 -12.65 -11.02 -9.37
C ALA A 136 -12.17 -11.04 -7.91
N PRO A 137 -12.95 -10.43 -6.98
CA PRO A 137 -12.71 -10.55 -5.55
C PRO A 137 -12.69 -12.01 -5.09
N ASN A 138 -11.87 -12.29 -4.08
CA ASN A 138 -11.67 -13.60 -3.46
C ASN A 138 -11.03 -14.67 -4.36
N GLU A 139 -10.62 -14.36 -5.59
CA GLU A 139 -9.77 -15.27 -6.35
C GLU A 139 -8.40 -15.44 -5.67
N MET A 140 -7.90 -14.37 -5.07
CA MET A 140 -6.65 -14.41 -4.32
C MET A 140 -6.64 -13.39 -3.19
N TRP A 141 -6.37 -13.86 -1.97
CA TRP A 141 -5.97 -12.98 -0.87
C TRP A 141 -4.46 -12.99 -0.74
N GLN A 142 -3.90 -11.85 -0.39
CA GLN A 142 -2.48 -11.68 -0.11
C GLN A 142 -2.29 -11.38 1.38
N ALA A 143 -1.30 -11.99 2.01
CA ALA A 143 -0.97 -11.74 3.40
C ALA A 143 0.52 -11.46 3.58
N ASP A 144 0.81 -10.51 4.44
CA ASP A 144 2.17 -10.13 4.82
C ASP A 144 2.22 -9.58 6.24
N PHE A 145 3.35 -9.79 6.91
CA PHE A 145 3.68 -9.09 8.13
C PHE A 145 4.45 -7.81 7.81
N LYS A 146 3.96 -6.68 8.30
CA LYS A 146 4.65 -5.38 8.08
C LYS A 146 6.03 -5.31 8.77
N GLY A 147 6.51 -6.36 9.34
CA GLY A 147 7.61 -6.38 10.28
C GLY A 147 7.09 -6.10 11.69
N ASN A 148 7.92 -5.58 12.58
CA ASN A 148 7.48 -5.34 13.94
C ASN A 148 7.99 -4.02 14.52
N PHE A 149 7.31 -3.51 15.55
CA PHE A 149 7.75 -2.35 16.32
C PHE A 149 7.47 -2.58 17.82
N ARG A 150 8.17 -1.82 18.66
CA ARG A 150 8.02 -1.89 20.11
C ARG A 150 6.89 -0.97 20.57
N MET A 151 6.01 -1.47 21.42
CA MET A 151 4.98 -0.70 22.12
C MET A 151 5.51 -0.21 23.48
N SER A 152 4.79 0.73 24.11
CA SER A 152 5.20 1.31 25.40
C SER A 152 5.18 0.34 26.56
N ASP A 153 4.32 -0.69 26.49
CA ASP A 153 4.27 -1.80 27.46
C ASP A 153 5.47 -2.76 27.39
N GLY A 154 6.39 -2.53 26.43
CA GLY A 154 7.61 -3.31 26.23
C GLY A 154 7.46 -4.49 25.28
N TYR A 155 6.25 -4.89 24.91
CA TYR A 155 6.01 -5.94 23.92
C TYR A 155 6.21 -5.47 22.50
N ARG A 156 6.40 -6.41 21.57
CA ARG A 156 6.46 -6.12 20.14
C ARG A 156 5.11 -6.38 19.48
N CYS A 157 4.71 -5.45 18.65
CA CYS A 157 3.57 -5.63 17.76
C CYS A 157 4.06 -6.10 16.39
N HIS A 158 3.44 -7.16 15.87
CA HIS A 158 3.65 -7.73 14.54
C HIS A 158 2.36 -7.54 13.72
N PRO A 159 2.19 -6.44 13.00
CA PRO A 159 0.98 -6.19 12.24
C PRO A 159 0.84 -7.19 11.07
N LEU A 160 -0.20 -8.00 11.12
CA LEU A 160 -0.61 -8.89 10.05
C LEU A 160 -1.58 -8.14 9.14
N ASN A 161 -1.25 -8.04 7.86
CA ASN A 161 -2.09 -7.43 6.83
C ASN A 161 -2.63 -8.50 5.88
N ILE A 162 -3.91 -8.41 5.53
CA ILE A 162 -4.52 -9.28 4.54
C ILE A 162 -5.34 -8.44 3.57
N LEU A 163 -5.03 -8.57 2.29
CA LEU A 163 -5.67 -7.82 1.19
C LEU A 163 -6.31 -8.76 0.19
N ASP A 164 -7.44 -8.34 -0.36
CA ASP A 164 -7.97 -8.92 -1.60
C ASP A 164 -7.21 -8.36 -2.81
N ASP A 165 -6.73 -9.24 -3.67
CA ASP A 165 -5.88 -8.88 -4.82
C ASP A 165 -6.61 -8.01 -5.84
N CYS A 166 -7.87 -8.29 -6.14
CA CYS A 166 -8.66 -7.58 -7.14
C CYS A 166 -9.12 -6.21 -6.62
N SER A 167 -9.89 -6.21 -5.55
CA SER A 167 -10.56 -5.02 -5.03
C SER A 167 -9.65 -4.08 -4.22
N ARG A 168 -8.47 -4.53 -3.80
CA ARG A 168 -7.61 -3.83 -2.84
C ARG A 168 -8.22 -3.71 -1.45
N PHE A 169 -9.37 -4.36 -1.21
CA PHE A 169 -10.02 -4.33 0.09
C PHE A 169 -9.12 -4.95 1.15
N ASN A 170 -8.88 -4.22 2.20
CA ASN A 170 -8.12 -4.72 3.34
C ASN A 170 -9.06 -5.49 4.26
N LEU A 171 -8.91 -6.81 4.27
CA LEU A 171 -9.71 -7.71 5.11
C LEU A 171 -9.31 -7.61 6.58
N CYS A 172 -8.02 -7.35 6.85
CA CYS A 172 -7.49 -7.37 8.19
C CYS A 172 -6.20 -6.55 8.32
N ILE A 173 -6.11 -5.80 9.40
CA ILE A 173 -4.85 -5.34 10.01
C ILE A 173 -4.91 -5.78 11.46
N GLU A 174 -4.21 -6.86 11.82
CA GLU A 174 -4.25 -7.43 13.17
C GLU A 174 -2.96 -7.15 13.91
N ALA A 175 -3.07 -6.61 15.13
CA ALA A 175 -1.95 -6.43 16.03
C ALA A 175 -1.62 -7.75 16.72
N LEU A 176 -0.68 -8.51 16.19
CA LEU A 176 -0.21 -9.76 16.80
C LEU A 176 1.05 -9.52 17.63
N THR A 177 1.31 -10.42 18.58
CA THR A 177 2.53 -10.43 19.40
C THR A 177 3.56 -11.45 18.91
N SER A 178 3.18 -12.28 17.93
CA SER A 178 4.07 -13.26 17.31
C SER A 178 3.61 -13.63 15.90
N GLU A 179 4.53 -14.11 15.09
CA GLU A 179 4.31 -14.58 13.71
C GLU A 179 4.23 -16.12 13.69
N THR A 180 3.42 -16.70 14.58
CA THR A 180 3.26 -18.17 14.67
C THR A 180 1.93 -18.62 14.09
N PHE A 181 1.85 -19.90 13.68
CA PHE A 181 0.61 -20.50 13.20
C PHE A 181 -0.52 -20.37 14.22
N ASP A 182 -0.22 -20.60 15.50
CA ASP A 182 -1.22 -20.58 16.57
C ASP A 182 -1.73 -19.16 16.86
N ALA A 183 -0.96 -18.12 16.56
CA ALA A 183 -1.40 -16.71 16.62
C ALA A 183 -2.23 -16.31 15.39
N VAL A 184 -1.88 -16.79 14.20
CA VAL A 184 -2.51 -16.41 12.93
C VAL A 184 -3.80 -17.16 12.68
N LYS A 185 -3.86 -18.44 13.03
CA LYS A 185 -5.02 -19.31 12.74
C LYS A 185 -6.36 -18.75 13.26
N PRO A 186 -6.50 -18.28 14.51
CA PRO A 186 -7.76 -17.71 15.01
C PRO A 186 -8.20 -16.46 14.23
N VAL A 187 -7.24 -15.63 13.78
CA VAL A 187 -7.52 -14.46 12.94
C VAL A 187 -8.09 -14.91 11.59
N MET A 188 -7.44 -15.86 10.94
CA MET A 188 -7.90 -16.42 9.67
C MET A 188 -9.27 -17.07 9.77
N GLU A 189 -9.53 -17.84 10.84
CA GLU A 189 -10.84 -18.45 11.08
C GLU A 189 -11.96 -17.41 11.20
N ARG A 190 -11.69 -16.30 11.92
CA ARG A 190 -12.61 -15.17 12.01
C ARG A 190 -12.89 -14.57 10.64
N LEU A 191 -11.84 -14.28 9.86
CA LEU A 191 -11.97 -13.71 8.53
C LEU A 191 -12.70 -14.64 7.56
N PHE A 192 -12.43 -15.95 7.62
CA PHE A 192 -13.12 -16.92 6.77
C PHE A 192 -14.60 -17.05 7.12
N ARG A 193 -14.99 -16.86 8.38
CA ARG A 193 -16.41 -16.81 8.78
C ARG A 193 -17.06 -15.51 8.33
N GLU A 194 -16.35 -14.38 8.37
CA GLU A 194 -16.87 -13.05 8.03
C GLU A 194 -16.97 -12.86 6.51
N TYR A 195 -15.93 -13.21 5.78
CA TYR A 195 -15.80 -12.89 4.34
C TYR A 195 -15.90 -14.12 3.42
N GLY A 196 -15.98 -15.32 3.97
CA GLY A 196 -15.90 -16.57 3.21
C GLY A 196 -14.47 -16.94 2.81
N LEU A 197 -14.32 -18.05 2.09
CA LEU A 197 -13.03 -18.61 1.72
C LEU A 197 -12.57 -18.08 0.36
N PRO A 198 -11.29 -17.65 0.19
CA PRO A 198 -10.73 -17.35 -1.12
C PRO A 198 -10.42 -18.64 -1.90
N PHE A 199 -10.16 -18.51 -3.21
CA PHE A 199 -9.65 -19.62 -4.03
C PHE A 199 -8.17 -19.89 -3.76
N SER A 200 -7.38 -18.83 -3.62
CA SER A 200 -5.96 -18.92 -3.37
C SER A 200 -5.49 -17.90 -2.33
N PHE A 201 -4.34 -18.20 -1.73
CA PHE A 201 -3.73 -17.38 -0.70
C PHE A 201 -2.26 -17.19 -1.04
N LEU A 202 -1.85 -15.96 -1.28
CA LEU A 202 -0.47 -15.59 -1.60
C LEU A 202 0.22 -15.06 -0.33
N CYS A 203 1.36 -15.63 -0.01
CA CYS A 203 2.20 -15.24 1.12
C CYS A 203 3.69 -15.37 0.78
N ASP A 204 4.56 -14.93 1.67
CA ASP A 204 5.97 -15.17 1.56
C ASP A 204 6.37 -16.62 1.92
N ASN A 205 7.68 -16.91 1.99
CA ASN A 205 8.19 -18.22 2.37
C ASN A 205 8.55 -18.30 3.88
N GLY A 206 8.33 -17.22 4.62
CA GLY A 206 8.62 -17.14 6.04
C GLY A 206 7.60 -17.84 6.93
N ASN A 207 7.89 -17.90 8.22
CA ASN A 207 6.93 -18.39 9.23
C ASN A 207 5.78 -17.37 9.38
N PRO A 208 4.52 -17.82 9.54
CA PRO A 208 4.03 -19.20 9.63
C PRO A 208 3.65 -19.83 8.28
N TRP A 209 3.83 -19.09 7.18
CA TRP A 209 3.27 -19.41 5.87
C TRP A 209 3.93 -20.61 5.22
N GLY A 210 5.28 -20.68 5.28
CA GLY A 210 6.08 -21.71 4.66
C GLY A 210 7.15 -22.24 5.60
N THR A 211 7.97 -23.12 5.10
CA THR A 211 9.17 -23.60 5.78
C THR A 211 10.41 -23.06 5.07
N ALA A 212 11.33 -22.45 5.81
CA ALA A 212 12.61 -21.99 5.27
C ALA A 212 13.47 -23.16 4.74
N GLN A 213 13.18 -24.38 5.17
CA GLN A 213 13.85 -25.59 4.72
C GLN A 213 13.12 -26.19 3.53
N SER A 214 13.84 -26.49 2.48
CA SER A 214 13.40 -26.82 1.13
C SER A 214 12.58 -28.09 0.95
N LEU A 215 12.24 -28.82 1.98
CA LEU A 215 11.53 -30.11 1.95
C LEU A 215 10.44 -30.12 3.04
N GLY A 216 9.23 -29.74 2.67
CA GLY A 216 8.10 -29.89 3.56
C GLY A 216 7.02 -28.84 3.36
N TYR A 217 5.92 -29.08 4.02
CA TYR A 217 4.76 -28.19 4.11
C TYR A 217 4.68 -27.62 5.52
N SER A 218 4.19 -26.39 5.65
CA SER A 218 3.84 -25.80 6.94
C SER A 218 2.48 -26.31 7.42
N ARG A 219 2.24 -26.21 8.74
CA ARG A 219 0.91 -26.48 9.33
C ARG A 219 -0.16 -25.58 8.71
N PHE A 220 0.20 -24.35 8.36
CA PHE A 220 -0.67 -23.39 7.72
C PHE A 220 -1.10 -23.84 6.30
N GLU A 221 -0.16 -24.28 5.47
CA GLU A 221 -0.46 -24.77 4.13
C GLU A 221 -1.36 -26.01 4.15
N VAL A 222 -1.08 -26.95 5.06
CA VAL A 222 -1.91 -28.16 5.21
C VAL A 222 -3.34 -27.80 5.64
N TRP A 223 -3.48 -26.88 6.58
CA TRP A 223 -4.79 -26.41 7.03
C TRP A 223 -5.55 -25.68 5.91
N LEU A 224 -4.88 -24.85 5.09
CA LEU A 224 -5.52 -24.21 3.93
C LEU A 224 -5.95 -25.26 2.89
N MET A 225 -5.13 -26.29 2.64
CA MET A 225 -5.53 -27.42 1.77
C MET A 225 -6.75 -28.14 2.29
N GLU A 226 -6.92 -28.31 3.61
CA GLU A 226 -8.13 -28.88 4.21
C GLU A 226 -9.39 -28.07 3.91
N LEU A 227 -9.26 -26.75 3.78
CA LEU A 227 -10.32 -25.83 3.40
C LEU A 227 -10.46 -25.69 1.85
N GLY A 228 -9.60 -26.37 1.09
CA GLY A 228 -9.57 -26.31 -0.38
C GLY A 228 -9.06 -24.96 -0.91
N ILE A 229 -8.16 -24.30 -0.19
CA ILE A 229 -7.50 -23.07 -0.59
C ILE A 229 -6.09 -23.39 -1.08
N LEU A 230 -5.75 -22.92 -2.28
CA LEU A 230 -4.42 -23.10 -2.86
C LEU A 230 -3.45 -22.05 -2.26
N THR A 231 -2.39 -22.50 -1.61
CA THR A 231 -1.33 -21.60 -1.14
C THR A 231 -0.34 -21.32 -2.27
N LEU A 232 -0.07 -20.06 -2.50
CA LEU A 232 0.93 -19.56 -3.44
C LEU A 232 2.03 -18.85 -2.66
N HIS A 233 3.27 -19.07 -3.04
CA HIS A 233 4.41 -18.36 -2.43
C HIS A 233 5.07 -17.43 -3.43
N GLY A 234 5.46 -16.27 -2.98
CA GLY A 234 6.26 -15.33 -3.76
C GLY A 234 7.55 -16.00 -4.25
N ARG A 235 7.94 -15.77 -5.52
CA ARG A 235 9.21 -16.26 -6.03
C ARG A 235 10.36 -15.61 -5.26
N PRO A 236 11.35 -16.35 -4.76
CA PRO A 236 12.51 -15.76 -4.12
C PRO A 236 13.18 -14.72 -5.03
N ARG A 237 13.45 -13.52 -4.51
CA ARG A 237 14.08 -12.39 -5.22
C ARG A 237 13.28 -11.81 -6.40
N HIS A 238 11.97 -12.07 -6.51
CA HIS A 238 11.07 -11.41 -7.45
C HIS A 238 10.02 -10.58 -6.71
N PRO A 239 10.29 -9.32 -6.36
CA PRO A 239 9.37 -8.46 -5.60
C PRO A 239 8.07 -8.13 -6.34
N GLN A 240 8.01 -8.41 -7.64
CA GLN A 240 6.85 -8.11 -8.49
C GLN A 240 5.56 -8.84 -8.05
N THR A 241 5.68 -9.99 -7.38
CA THR A 241 4.54 -10.81 -6.97
C THR A 241 3.81 -10.23 -5.75
N GLN A 242 4.49 -9.45 -4.91
CA GLN A 242 3.96 -8.83 -3.67
C GLN A 242 3.88 -7.30 -3.73
N GLY A 243 3.99 -6.70 -4.91
CA GLY A 243 4.00 -5.24 -5.07
C GLY A 243 2.76 -4.52 -4.56
N LYS A 244 1.63 -5.22 -4.35
CA LYS A 244 0.40 -4.69 -3.76
C LYS A 244 0.52 -4.58 -2.25
N GLU A 245 1.04 -5.62 -1.60
CA GLU A 245 1.36 -5.62 -0.17
C GLU A 245 2.43 -4.59 0.17
N GLU A 246 3.50 -4.49 -0.61
CA GLU A 246 4.51 -3.45 -0.42
C GLU A 246 3.91 -2.04 -0.48
N ARG A 247 3.01 -1.80 -1.45
CA ARG A 247 2.33 -0.52 -1.59
C ARG A 247 1.40 -0.25 -0.42
N PHE A 248 0.63 -1.26 0.02
CA PHE A 248 -0.20 -1.17 1.21
C PHE A 248 0.66 -0.86 2.43
N ASN A 249 1.70 -1.64 2.68
CA ASN A 249 2.62 -1.49 3.80
C ASN A 249 3.31 -0.12 3.84
N ARG A 250 3.64 0.44 2.66
CA ARG A 250 4.16 1.82 2.54
C ARG A 250 3.11 2.85 2.97
N SER A 251 1.87 2.69 2.51
CA SER A 251 0.76 3.57 2.89
C SER A 251 0.45 3.44 4.38
N PHE A 252 0.33 2.23 4.90
CA PHE A 252 0.10 1.94 6.31
C PHE A 252 1.18 2.55 7.21
N THR A 253 2.45 2.40 6.82
CA THR A 253 3.57 3.02 7.55
C THR A 253 3.45 4.54 7.59
N ARG A 254 3.18 5.19 6.45
CA ARG A 254 3.16 6.66 6.34
C ARG A 254 1.91 7.27 6.98
N GLU A 255 0.78 6.59 6.86
CA GLU A 255 -0.54 7.14 7.18
C GLU A 255 -1.01 6.72 8.59
N CYS A 256 -0.58 5.55 9.08
CA CYS A 256 -1.00 5.01 10.36
C CYS A 256 0.13 4.92 11.40
N LEU A 257 1.34 4.48 11.01
CA LEU A 257 2.40 4.19 11.99
C LEU A 257 3.34 5.39 12.25
N LYS A 258 3.70 6.15 11.20
CA LYS A 258 4.73 7.20 11.30
C LYS A 258 4.36 8.27 12.33
N GLY A 259 5.24 8.49 13.29
CA GLY A 259 5.09 9.52 14.32
C GLY A 259 4.10 9.18 15.44
N LYS A 260 3.56 7.96 15.47
CA LYS A 260 2.68 7.50 16.56
C LYS A 260 3.42 6.57 17.51
N THR A 261 3.07 6.68 18.79
CA THR A 261 3.46 5.73 19.84
C THR A 261 2.24 4.92 20.22
N PHE A 262 2.38 3.61 20.28
CA PHE A 262 1.33 2.69 20.67
C PHE A 262 1.58 2.22 22.11
N PHE A 263 0.60 2.36 22.97
CA PHE A 263 0.75 2.03 24.40
C PHE A 263 0.84 0.53 24.61
N ASP A 264 -0.11 -0.19 24.03
CA ASP A 264 -0.26 -1.64 24.10
C ASP A 264 -0.93 -2.20 22.84
N LYS A 265 -1.17 -3.49 22.82
CA LYS A 265 -1.86 -4.20 21.73
C LYS A 265 -3.27 -3.66 21.46
N VAL A 266 -4.02 -3.31 22.51
CA VAL A 266 -5.42 -2.86 22.39
C VAL A 266 -5.46 -1.49 21.71
N HIS A 267 -4.61 -0.57 22.12
CA HIS A 267 -4.48 0.73 21.51
C HIS A 267 -4.00 0.62 20.04
N ALA A 268 -3.00 -0.23 19.79
CA ALA A 268 -2.53 -0.48 18.41
C ALA A 268 -3.68 -1.01 17.53
N GLN A 269 -4.46 -1.97 18.03
CA GLN A 269 -5.59 -2.55 17.28
C GLN A 269 -6.69 -1.50 16.99
N SER A 270 -7.00 -0.64 17.95
CA SER A 270 -7.97 0.46 17.73
C SER A 270 -7.52 1.36 16.57
N CYS A 271 -6.28 1.82 16.60
CA CYS A 271 -5.72 2.64 15.52
C CYS A 271 -5.69 1.91 14.17
N PHE A 272 -5.44 0.61 14.17
CA PHE A 272 -5.46 -0.21 12.95
C PHE A 272 -6.87 -0.36 12.39
N ASN A 273 -7.86 -0.54 13.24
CA ASN A 273 -9.27 -0.62 12.84
C ASN A 273 -9.75 0.70 12.22
N GLU A 274 -9.41 1.84 12.83
CA GLU A 274 -9.71 3.17 12.29
C GLU A 274 -9.05 3.37 10.91
N TYR A 275 -7.77 3.00 10.80
CA TYR A 275 -7.07 3.11 9.53
C TYR A 275 -7.64 2.15 8.46
N ARG A 276 -8.02 0.93 8.84
CA ARG A 276 -8.64 -0.03 7.92
C ARG A 276 -9.97 0.49 7.38
N ALA A 277 -10.81 1.07 8.23
CA ALA A 277 -12.06 1.70 7.82
C ALA A 277 -11.78 2.87 6.85
N PHE A 278 -10.89 3.78 7.21
CA PHE A 278 -10.46 4.86 6.33
C PHE A 278 -9.92 4.36 4.98
N TYR A 279 -9.05 3.33 5.00
CA TYR A 279 -8.43 2.75 3.81
C TYR A 279 -9.48 2.16 2.86
N ASN A 280 -10.47 1.45 3.38
CA ASN A 280 -11.48 0.76 2.61
C ASN A 280 -12.62 1.67 2.13
N GLU A 281 -13.02 2.67 2.91
CA GLU A 281 -14.28 3.40 2.72
C GLU A 281 -14.08 4.85 2.26
N VAL A 282 -12.94 5.46 2.57
CA VAL A 282 -12.72 6.90 2.35
C VAL A 282 -11.54 7.20 1.44
N ARG A 283 -10.47 6.40 1.51
CA ARG A 283 -9.22 6.64 0.82
C ARG A 283 -9.28 6.26 -0.65
N PRO A 284 -9.17 7.19 -1.63
CA PRO A 284 -9.18 6.88 -3.05
C PRO A 284 -7.94 6.07 -3.48
N HIS A 285 -8.12 5.15 -4.43
CA HIS A 285 -7.07 4.28 -4.95
C HIS A 285 -6.85 4.47 -6.45
N PHE A 286 -5.62 4.79 -6.86
CA PHE A 286 -5.30 4.92 -8.30
C PHE A 286 -5.53 3.64 -9.11
N ALA A 287 -5.42 2.48 -8.47
CA ALA A 287 -5.67 1.20 -9.13
C ALA A 287 -7.17 0.92 -9.36
N LEU A 288 -8.03 1.70 -8.73
CA LEU A 288 -9.49 1.63 -8.82
C LEU A 288 -10.06 2.93 -9.40
N ASP A 289 -9.33 3.60 -10.28
CA ASP A 289 -9.71 4.88 -10.90
C ASP A 289 -10.16 5.94 -9.88
N LEU A 290 -9.44 6.01 -8.76
CA LEU A 290 -9.73 6.88 -7.61
C LEU A 290 -11.02 6.52 -6.85
N ASP A 291 -11.54 5.33 -7.03
CA ASP A 291 -12.62 4.83 -6.17
C ASP A 291 -12.08 4.15 -4.90
N VAL A 292 -12.99 3.78 -4.00
CA VAL A 292 -12.68 3.17 -2.70
C VAL A 292 -12.87 1.64 -2.75
N PRO A 293 -12.02 0.86 -2.06
CA PRO A 293 -12.04 -0.61 -2.10
C PRO A 293 -13.38 -1.26 -1.77
N VAL A 294 -14.14 -0.70 -0.82
CA VAL A 294 -15.42 -1.25 -0.37
C VAL A 294 -16.44 -1.40 -1.49
N LYS A 295 -16.41 -0.53 -2.50
CA LYS A 295 -17.32 -0.59 -3.65
C LYS A 295 -16.98 -1.73 -4.62
N HIS A 296 -15.76 -2.23 -4.58
CA HIS A 296 -15.23 -3.27 -5.47
C HIS A 296 -15.14 -4.65 -4.80
N TYR A 297 -15.44 -4.74 -3.51
CA TYR A 297 -15.38 -5.99 -2.76
C TYR A 297 -16.76 -6.57 -2.50
N LYS A 298 -16.84 -7.90 -2.60
CA LYS A 298 -17.99 -8.70 -2.16
C LYS A 298 -17.48 -9.94 -1.45
N PRO A 299 -18.11 -10.36 -0.34
CA PRO A 299 -17.75 -11.60 0.34
C PRO A 299 -17.82 -12.82 -0.60
N SER A 300 -17.01 -13.81 -0.31
CA SER A 300 -17.01 -15.07 -1.07
C SER A 300 -18.28 -15.87 -0.82
N SER A 301 -18.80 -16.50 -1.86
CA SER A 301 -19.91 -17.45 -1.72
C SER A 301 -19.48 -18.79 -1.09
N LYS A 302 -18.16 -19.05 -1.01
CA LYS A 302 -17.63 -20.25 -0.41
C LYS A 302 -17.50 -20.06 1.09
N ILE A 303 -18.46 -20.59 1.84
CA ILE A 303 -18.58 -20.44 3.30
C ILE A 303 -17.56 -21.37 4.01
N MET A 304 -16.95 -20.90 5.10
CA MET A 304 -16.13 -21.73 5.95
C MET A 304 -16.99 -22.83 6.62
N PRO A 305 -16.65 -24.11 6.45
CA PRO A 305 -17.39 -25.17 7.09
C PRO A 305 -17.20 -25.16 8.62
N GLU A 306 -18.24 -25.46 9.38
CA GLU A 306 -18.14 -25.61 10.84
C GLU A 306 -17.21 -26.76 11.21
N LYS A 307 -17.23 -27.83 10.44
CA LYS A 307 -16.39 -29.00 10.59
C LYS A 307 -15.79 -29.40 9.26
N ILE A 308 -14.49 -29.67 9.27
CA ILE A 308 -13.79 -30.19 8.12
C ILE A 308 -14.07 -31.68 8.00
N GLU A 309 -14.94 -32.06 7.06
CA GLU A 309 -15.31 -33.45 6.86
C GLU A 309 -14.13 -34.27 6.26
N PRO A 310 -14.08 -35.59 6.56
CA PRO A 310 -13.16 -36.49 5.91
C PRO A 310 -13.25 -36.41 4.39
N TRP A 311 -12.14 -36.58 3.70
CA TRP A 311 -12.10 -36.56 2.25
C TRP A 311 -12.18 -37.96 1.68
N GLU A 312 -13.07 -38.17 0.74
CA GLU A 312 -13.18 -39.41 0.02
C GLU A 312 -12.30 -39.41 -1.23
N TYR A 313 -11.51 -40.47 -1.39
CA TYR A 313 -10.63 -40.64 -2.53
C TYR A 313 -11.17 -41.75 -3.42
N GLY A 314 -10.95 -41.65 -4.73
CA GLY A 314 -11.32 -42.67 -5.68
C GLY A 314 -10.60 -44.01 -5.44
N SER A 315 -11.16 -45.11 -5.98
CA SER A 315 -10.61 -46.46 -5.79
C SER A 315 -9.23 -46.68 -6.42
N GLU A 316 -8.82 -45.80 -7.31
CA GLU A 316 -7.49 -45.79 -7.94
C GLU A 316 -6.36 -45.36 -7.00
N TYR A 317 -6.72 -44.84 -5.82
CA TYR A 317 -5.75 -44.38 -4.84
C TYR A 317 -5.55 -45.37 -3.70
N ARG A 318 -4.33 -45.54 -3.29
CA ARG A 318 -3.99 -46.23 -2.03
C ARG A 318 -3.88 -45.18 -0.90
N LEU A 319 -4.66 -45.37 0.14
CA LEU A 319 -4.64 -44.51 1.31
C LEU A 319 -3.45 -44.83 2.22
N CYS A 320 -2.74 -43.78 2.64
CA CYS A 320 -1.59 -43.88 3.53
C CYS A 320 -1.76 -42.89 4.67
N LYS A 321 -1.72 -43.38 5.92
CA LYS A 321 -1.72 -42.51 7.09
C LYS A 321 -0.31 -42.00 7.36
N VAL A 322 -0.19 -40.68 7.57
CA VAL A 322 1.08 -40.03 7.95
C VAL A 322 1.25 -40.14 9.46
N LYS A 323 2.39 -40.62 9.91
CA LYS A 323 2.76 -40.75 11.33
C LYS A 323 3.11 -39.37 11.90
N GLU A 324 3.18 -39.27 13.23
CA GLU A 324 3.56 -38.05 13.95
C GLU A 324 4.94 -37.52 13.52
N THR A 325 5.83 -38.40 13.09
CA THR A 325 7.17 -38.06 12.58
C THR A 325 7.17 -37.60 11.12
N GLY A 326 6.01 -37.39 10.49
CA GLY A 326 5.87 -36.97 9.10
C GLY A 326 6.13 -38.07 8.05
N PHE A 327 6.35 -39.33 8.46
CA PHE A 327 6.55 -40.45 7.57
C PHE A 327 5.23 -41.18 7.25
N PHE A 328 5.11 -41.70 6.04
CA PHE A 328 4.07 -42.63 5.65
C PHE A 328 4.69 -43.89 5.04
N ASN A 329 3.96 -45.01 5.06
CA ASN A 329 4.40 -46.28 4.47
C ASN A 329 3.69 -46.51 3.15
N TYR A 330 4.45 -46.88 2.13
CA TYR A 330 3.93 -47.34 0.82
C TYR A 330 4.67 -48.59 0.38
N LYS A 331 3.92 -49.71 0.10
CA LYS A 331 4.48 -51.01 -0.29
C LYS A 331 5.64 -51.51 0.61
N GLY A 332 5.48 -51.32 1.94
CA GLY A 332 6.48 -51.77 2.92
C GLY A 332 7.67 -50.80 3.13
N GLN A 333 7.75 -49.71 2.37
CA GLN A 333 8.82 -48.73 2.49
C GLN A 333 8.31 -47.44 3.14
N GLY A 334 9.14 -46.84 3.98
CA GLY A 334 8.86 -45.56 4.63
C GLY A 334 9.35 -44.37 3.82
N PHE A 335 8.50 -43.37 3.66
CA PHE A 335 8.82 -42.11 2.98
C PHE A 335 8.48 -40.92 3.89
N PHE A 336 9.38 -39.95 3.94
CA PHE A 336 9.13 -38.72 4.66
C PHE A 336 8.32 -37.75 3.77
N LEU A 337 7.27 -37.15 4.30
CA LEU A 337 6.50 -36.11 3.63
C LEU A 337 6.68 -34.75 4.33
N SER A 338 6.15 -34.62 5.51
CA SER A 338 6.27 -33.47 6.42
C SER A 338 5.54 -33.77 7.73
N GLU A 339 6.03 -33.29 8.85
CA GLU A 339 5.36 -33.36 10.15
C GLU A 339 4.02 -32.59 10.15
N ALA A 340 3.86 -31.59 9.27
CA ALA A 340 2.62 -30.86 9.13
C ALA A 340 1.41 -31.73 8.74
N PHE A 341 1.66 -32.91 8.15
CA PHE A 341 0.63 -33.89 7.82
C PHE A 341 0.42 -34.94 8.90
N ALA A 342 1.03 -34.81 10.08
CA ALA A 342 0.88 -35.76 11.18
C ALA A 342 -0.60 -36.09 11.45
N GLY A 343 -0.91 -37.39 11.53
CA GLY A 343 -2.28 -37.87 11.73
C GLY A 343 -3.21 -37.81 10.50
N LYS A 344 -2.82 -37.12 9.43
CA LYS A 344 -3.62 -37.01 8.19
C LYS A 344 -3.51 -38.24 7.32
N THR A 345 -4.53 -38.46 6.50
CA THR A 345 -4.54 -39.50 5.46
C THR A 345 -4.29 -38.86 4.11
N ILE A 346 -3.25 -39.30 3.43
CA ILE A 346 -2.95 -38.94 2.05
C ILE A 346 -3.30 -40.09 1.07
N ALA A 347 -3.53 -39.76 -0.18
CA ALA A 347 -3.77 -40.71 -1.23
C ALA A 347 -2.54 -40.82 -2.14
N VAL A 348 -2.18 -42.04 -2.51
CA VAL A 348 -1.02 -42.31 -3.34
C VAL A 348 -1.46 -43.14 -4.56
N ARG A 349 -1.04 -42.74 -5.73
CA ARG A 349 -1.24 -43.52 -6.95
C ARG A 349 0.06 -43.66 -7.75
N GLU A 350 0.18 -44.70 -8.55
CA GLU A 350 1.29 -44.83 -9.48
C GLU A 350 1.19 -43.71 -10.54
N SER A 351 2.32 -43.16 -10.90
CA SER A 351 2.44 -42.16 -11.97
C SER A 351 2.45 -42.87 -13.34
N HIS A 352 2.24 -42.10 -14.40
CA HIS A 352 2.43 -42.62 -15.78
C HIS A 352 3.91 -43.01 -16.06
N LEU A 353 4.84 -42.52 -15.25
CA LEU A 353 6.25 -42.89 -15.34
C LEU A 353 6.51 -44.08 -14.42
N PRO A 354 7.11 -45.18 -14.94
CA PRO A 354 7.44 -46.37 -14.15
C PRO A 354 8.31 -46.04 -12.94
N GLY A 355 8.08 -46.69 -11.81
CA GLY A 355 8.83 -46.46 -10.59
C GLY A 355 8.50 -45.16 -9.86
N GLN A 356 7.54 -44.37 -10.32
CA GLN A 356 7.15 -43.11 -9.66
C GLN A 356 5.73 -43.19 -9.08
N ILE A 357 5.56 -42.56 -7.93
CA ILE A 357 4.26 -42.35 -7.29
C ILE A 357 3.93 -40.87 -7.18
N THR A 358 2.64 -40.59 -7.30
CA THR A 358 2.08 -39.24 -7.04
C THR A 358 1.33 -39.27 -5.74
N MET A 359 1.61 -38.31 -4.87
CA MET A 359 0.93 -38.09 -3.59
C MET A 359 -0.12 -36.98 -3.76
N VAL A 360 -1.29 -37.24 -3.20
CA VAL A 360 -2.43 -36.33 -3.25
C VAL A 360 -2.97 -36.13 -1.82
N PHE A 361 -3.30 -34.91 -1.50
CA PHE A 361 -4.05 -34.58 -0.29
C PHE A 361 -5.30 -33.78 -0.67
N ARG A 362 -6.46 -34.37 -0.41
CA ARG A 362 -7.73 -33.86 -0.92
C ARG A 362 -7.67 -33.66 -2.46
N ASN A 363 -7.90 -32.46 -2.95
CA ASN A 363 -7.82 -32.11 -4.36
C ASN A 363 -6.46 -31.50 -4.77
N PHE A 364 -5.44 -31.64 -3.92
CA PHE A 364 -4.10 -31.12 -4.21
C PHE A 364 -3.10 -32.24 -4.45
N LYS A 365 -2.36 -32.11 -5.53
CA LYS A 365 -1.16 -32.91 -5.77
C LYS A 365 -0.03 -32.31 -4.94
N ILE A 366 0.46 -33.05 -3.95
CA ILE A 366 1.41 -32.58 -2.96
C ILE A 366 2.84 -33.06 -3.19
N GLY A 367 3.06 -33.96 -4.14
CA GLY A 367 4.39 -34.39 -4.49
C GLY A 367 4.43 -35.64 -5.38
N ARG A 368 5.62 -35.92 -5.89
CA ARG A 368 5.99 -37.18 -6.54
C ARG A 368 7.23 -37.71 -5.88
N ILE A 369 7.33 -39.03 -5.84
CA ILE A 369 8.51 -39.76 -5.35
C ILE A 369 8.92 -40.73 -6.43
N ASP A 370 10.19 -40.74 -6.78
CA ASP A 370 10.85 -41.82 -7.51
C ASP A 370 11.22 -42.89 -6.47
N LEU A 371 10.62 -44.06 -6.59
CA LEU A 371 10.75 -45.14 -5.62
C LEU A 371 12.15 -45.76 -5.59
N ASP A 372 12.83 -45.80 -6.74
CA ASP A 372 14.16 -46.36 -6.86
C ASP A 372 15.22 -45.42 -6.30
N LYS A 373 15.12 -44.16 -6.67
CA LYS A 373 16.07 -43.12 -6.27
C LYS A 373 15.74 -42.48 -4.94
N ARG A 374 14.52 -42.66 -4.43
CA ARG A 374 13.97 -41.98 -3.23
C ARG A 374 14.02 -40.45 -3.30
N VAL A 375 13.89 -39.90 -4.52
CA VAL A 375 13.95 -38.45 -4.76
C VAL A 375 12.56 -37.88 -4.90
N TYR A 376 12.33 -36.77 -4.20
CA TYR A 376 11.10 -35.96 -4.31
C TYR A 376 11.21 -35.02 -5.50
N THR A 377 10.27 -35.10 -6.44
CA THR A 377 10.28 -34.30 -7.67
C THR A 377 9.35 -33.07 -7.62
N LEU A 378 8.51 -32.98 -6.61
CA LEU A 378 7.62 -31.84 -6.40
C LEU A 378 7.73 -31.31 -4.98
N LYS A 379 7.76 -29.99 -4.88
CA LYS A 379 7.97 -29.26 -3.63
C LYS A 379 6.80 -28.36 -3.25
N ARG A 380 5.77 -28.20 -4.09
CA ARG A 380 4.61 -27.33 -3.85
C ARG A 380 3.32 -28.01 -4.28
N ALA A 381 2.24 -27.73 -3.52
CA ALA A 381 0.92 -28.19 -3.86
C ALA A 381 0.38 -27.49 -5.10
N TYR A 382 -0.34 -28.22 -5.96
CA TYR A 382 -1.15 -27.64 -7.03
C TYR A 382 -2.42 -28.49 -7.21
N LEU A 383 -3.42 -27.90 -7.82
CA LEU A 383 -4.71 -28.59 -8.03
C LEU A 383 -4.54 -29.78 -8.97
N ILE A 384 -5.27 -30.85 -8.71
CA ILE A 384 -5.28 -32.05 -9.60
C ILE A 384 -5.94 -31.67 -10.93
N GLU A 385 -5.50 -32.38 -12.00
CA GLU A 385 -6.12 -32.22 -13.31
C GLU A 385 -7.62 -32.58 -13.24
N GLY A 386 -8.46 -31.73 -13.85
CA GLY A 386 -9.92 -31.86 -13.80
C GLY A 386 -10.58 -31.04 -12.67
N ASP A 387 -9.82 -30.44 -11.75
CA ASP A 387 -10.38 -29.42 -10.85
C ASP A 387 -10.67 -28.16 -11.68
N PRO A 388 -11.92 -27.63 -11.69
CA PRO A 388 -12.29 -26.47 -12.50
C PRO A 388 -11.44 -25.22 -12.20
N ARG A 389 -10.71 -25.20 -11.08
CA ARG A 389 -9.83 -24.12 -10.67
C ARG A 389 -8.38 -24.29 -11.17
N ALA A 390 -8.03 -25.42 -11.78
CA ALA A 390 -6.66 -25.70 -12.23
C ALA A 390 -6.22 -24.79 -13.39
N ASN A 391 -7.16 -24.12 -14.05
CA ASN A 391 -6.93 -23.27 -15.23
C ASN A 391 -7.09 -21.76 -14.94
N VAL A 392 -7.16 -21.33 -13.68
CA VAL A 392 -7.35 -19.92 -13.28
C VAL A 392 -6.04 -19.27 -12.83
#